data_a0a0710b01e6d8e3dccd3ba7cc5c6440
#
_entry.id   a0a0710b01e6d8e3dccd3ba7cc5c6440
#
_cell.length_a   1.000
_cell.length_b   1.000
_cell.length_c   1.000
_cell.angle_alpha   90.00
_cell.angle_beta   90.00
_cell.angle_gamma   90.00
#
_symmetry.space_group_name_H-M   'P 1'
#
loop_
_entity.id
_entity.type
_entity.pdbx_description
1 polymer ?
#
loop_
_entity_poly.entity_id
_entity_poly.type
_entity_poly.pdbx_seq_one_letter_code
_entity_poly.pdbx_strand_id
1 'polypeptide(L)'
;MHLTFDWGAAFRRSRQSGGPAESDQANRRRSWKRFPYGDRIYRYGGTALKSNWARLHRGDREAYPSAESLGALIDANPALGASLPPPTVVVPLLEDAWRAYHAGDFADAVDRGLAAGPVGLVVSARAAAVYAAHLEEDESRRVEILRDVVESCASLVKLAPKWANAWYVYGLALGRYSQNISVVRALAQGFGGRVREVLQRAIALEPAHADAHVGLGVYHAEVIDKVGVMMAALTYGARRDAVTEHFEAARALHPQSPVVLAEYARSTLLAFGVSELGKAHRIFDEAAACQPADALERLDVEWALGETE
;
A
#
# COMPACT_ATOMS: atom_id res chain seq x y z
N MET A 1 -25.28 -13.80 8.96
CA MET A 1 -24.61 -15.08 8.74
C MET A 1 -23.12 -14.75 8.60
N HIS A 2 -22.36 -14.84 9.72
CA HIS A 2 -20.93 -14.49 9.75
C HIS A 2 -20.15 -15.66 9.15
N LEU A 3 -19.68 -15.50 7.91
CA LEU A 3 -18.63 -16.36 7.36
C LEU A 3 -17.31 -15.97 8.04
N THR A 4 -16.97 -16.66 9.11
CA THR A 4 -15.63 -16.63 9.67
C THR A 4 -14.72 -17.38 8.69
N PHE A 5 -13.92 -16.64 7.94
CA PHE A 5 -12.88 -17.23 7.11
C PHE A 5 -11.83 -17.86 8.05
N ASP A 6 -11.79 -19.19 8.09
CA ASP A 6 -10.87 -19.94 8.95
C ASP A 6 -9.46 -19.94 8.31
N TRP A 7 -8.65 -18.95 8.70
CA TRP A 7 -7.24 -18.86 8.34
C TRP A 7 -6.43 -20.09 8.78
N GLY A 8 -6.82 -20.72 9.89
CA GLY A 8 -6.23 -21.98 10.32
C GLY A 8 -6.47 -23.10 9.30
N ALA A 9 -7.60 -23.08 8.60
CA ALA A 9 -7.90 -24.05 7.54
C ALA A 9 -7.22 -23.70 6.22
N ALA A 10 -7.08 -22.42 5.87
CA ALA A 10 -6.33 -21.97 4.70
C ALA A 10 -4.82 -22.29 4.89
N PHE A 11 -4.30 -22.02 6.08
CA PHE A 11 -2.89 -22.28 6.40
C PHE A 11 -2.57 -23.79 6.56
N ARG A 12 -3.51 -24.59 7.07
CA ARG A 12 -3.38 -26.05 7.12
C ARG A 12 -3.45 -26.71 5.75
N ARG A 13 -4.23 -26.13 4.83
CA ARG A 13 -4.33 -26.60 3.43
C ARG A 13 -3.06 -26.32 2.61
N SER A 14 -2.34 -25.22 2.87
CA SER A 14 -1.06 -24.94 2.19
C SER A 14 0.06 -25.93 2.53
N ARG A 15 -0.04 -26.62 3.67
CA ARG A 15 0.95 -27.66 4.07
C ARG A 15 0.65 -29.06 3.53
N GLN A 16 -0.57 -29.33 3.04
CA GLN A 16 -0.94 -30.71 2.66
C GLN A 16 -1.34 -30.91 1.20
N SER A 17 -1.68 -29.87 0.47
CA SER A 17 -1.84 -29.83 -0.99
C SER A 17 -2.37 -28.42 -1.34
N GLY A 18 -1.70 -27.66 -2.17
CA GLY A 18 -2.24 -26.41 -2.68
C GLY A 18 -3.62 -26.69 -3.27
N GLY A 19 -4.68 -26.11 -2.67
CA GLY A 19 -6.03 -26.28 -3.19
C GLY A 19 -6.15 -25.66 -4.58
N PRO A 20 -7.11 -26.08 -5.43
CA PRO A 20 -7.26 -25.57 -6.79
C PRO A 20 -7.33 -24.05 -6.88
N ALA A 21 -7.82 -23.34 -5.86
CA ALA A 21 -7.88 -21.89 -5.83
C ALA A 21 -6.53 -21.19 -5.62
N GLU A 22 -5.63 -21.75 -4.78
CA GLU A 22 -4.30 -21.17 -4.55
C GLU A 22 -3.36 -21.42 -5.73
N SER A 23 -3.42 -22.60 -6.34
CA SER A 23 -2.67 -22.91 -7.55
C SER A 23 -3.12 -22.04 -8.73
N ASP A 24 -4.39 -21.71 -8.81
CA ASP A 24 -4.95 -20.84 -9.86
C ASP A 24 -4.51 -19.38 -9.67
N GLN A 25 -4.53 -18.86 -8.44
CA GLN A 25 -4.02 -17.53 -8.15
C GLN A 25 -2.51 -17.40 -8.38
N ALA A 26 -1.71 -18.39 -7.99
CA ALA A 26 -0.27 -18.41 -8.27
C ALA A 26 0.01 -18.46 -9.78
N ASN A 27 -0.75 -19.27 -10.54
CA ASN A 27 -0.64 -19.29 -11.99
C ASN A 27 -1.03 -17.97 -12.65
N ARG A 28 -2.07 -17.28 -12.14
CA ARG A 28 -2.46 -15.95 -12.62
C ARG A 28 -1.36 -14.90 -12.35
N ARG A 29 -0.65 -14.95 -11.20
CA ARG A 29 0.48 -14.04 -10.94
C ARG A 29 1.66 -14.26 -11.86
N ARG A 30 1.90 -15.47 -12.35
CA ARG A 30 2.94 -15.73 -13.37
C ARG A 30 2.72 -14.99 -14.68
N SER A 31 1.49 -14.56 -14.97
CA SER A 31 1.16 -13.74 -16.13
C SER A 31 1.24 -12.23 -15.88
N TRP A 32 1.65 -11.80 -14.68
CA TRP A 32 1.81 -10.38 -14.38
C TRP A 32 2.90 -9.75 -15.23
N LYS A 33 2.67 -8.52 -15.68
CA LYS A 33 3.64 -7.74 -16.42
C LYS A 33 4.89 -7.52 -15.57
N ARG A 34 6.04 -7.57 -16.24
CA ARG A 34 7.30 -7.24 -15.61
C ARG A 34 7.43 -5.73 -15.42
N PHE A 35 8.24 -5.31 -14.48
CA PHE A 35 8.63 -3.91 -14.32
C PHE A 35 9.23 -3.38 -15.64
N PRO A 36 8.70 -2.26 -16.19
CA PRO A 36 8.99 -1.86 -17.55
C PRO A 36 10.31 -1.10 -17.73
N TYR A 37 10.90 -0.58 -16.63
CA TYR A 37 12.11 0.26 -16.71
C TYR A 37 13.36 -0.54 -16.39
N GLY A 38 14.04 -1.02 -17.43
CA GLY A 38 15.25 -1.83 -17.31
C GLY A 38 16.57 -1.05 -17.32
N ASP A 39 16.52 0.28 -17.47
CA ASP A 39 17.66 1.19 -17.49
C ASP A 39 18.36 1.29 -16.12
N ARG A 40 17.66 1.04 -15.06
CA ARG A 40 18.17 0.96 -13.69
C ARG A 40 17.66 -0.26 -12.97
N ILE A 41 18.56 -1.00 -12.35
CA ILE A 41 18.25 -2.21 -11.59
C ILE A 41 18.29 -1.90 -10.09
N TYR A 42 17.14 -2.02 -9.44
CA TYR A 42 16.97 -1.79 -8.00
C TYR A 42 17.16 -3.09 -7.20
N ARG A 43 18.40 -3.62 -7.20
CA ARG A 43 18.73 -4.87 -6.51
C ARG A 43 19.51 -4.59 -5.24
N TYR A 44 18.92 -4.99 -4.12
CA TYR A 44 19.50 -4.86 -2.79
C TYR A 44 19.98 -6.22 -2.27
N GLY A 45 21.03 -6.78 -2.91
CA GLY A 45 21.63 -8.06 -2.54
C GLY A 45 22.45 -7.99 -1.24
N GLY A 46 22.65 -9.13 -0.57
CA GLY A 46 23.45 -9.22 0.65
C GLY A 46 23.00 -8.24 1.73
N THR A 47 23.93 -7.46 2.27
CA THR A 47 23.68 -6.46 3.31
C THR A 47 23.08 -5.16 2.80
N ALA A 48 23.01 -4.95 1.47
CA ALA A 48 22.54 -3.70 0.87
C ALA A 48 21.09 -3.39 1.22
N LEU A 49 20.21 -4.39 1.33
CA LEU A 49 18.83 -4.17 1.79
C LEU A 49 18.80 -3.50 3.16
N LYS A 50 19.51 -4.06 4.14
CA LYS A 50 19.59 -3.54 5.50
C LYS A 50 20.17 -2.13 5.54
N SER A 51 21.25 -1.89 4.80
CA SER A 51 21.94 -0.59 4.78
C SER A 51 21.10 0.53 4.17
N ASN A 52 20.16 0.19 3.27
CA ASN A 52 19.27 1.16 2.63
C ASN A 52 17.87 1.20 3.24
N TRP A 53 17.58 0.36 4.25
CA TRP A 53 16.24 0.16 4.80
C TRP A 53 15.57 1.46 5.27
N ALA A 54 16.30 2.25 6.04
CA ALA A 54 15.78 3.52 6.58
C ALA A 54 15.39 4.52 5.46
N ARG A 55 16.03 4.46 4.27
CA ARG A 55 15.64 5.26 3.11
C ARG A 55 14.43 4.66 2.41
N LEU A 56 14.45 3.35 2.14
CA LEU A 56 13.39 2.64 1.43
C LEU A 56 12.06 2.64 2.20
N HIS A 57 12.13 2.64 3.52
CA HIS A 57 10.97 2.63 4.42
C HIS A 57 10.83 3.92 5.23
N ARG A 58 11.31 5.05 4.66
CA ARG A 58 11.13 6.34 5.31
C ARG A 58 9.66 6.74 5.41
N GLY A 59 8.87 6.42 4.39
CA GLY A 59 7.46 6.78 4.30
C GLY A 59 6.56 5.94 5.20
N ASP A 60 6.79 4.63 5.29
CA ASP A 60 5.94 3.68 6.00
C ASP A 60 6.49 3.23 7.36
N ARG A 61 7.73 3.59 7.70
CA ARG A 61 8.36 3.25 8.97
C ARG A 61 8.41 1.74 9.28
N GLU A 62 8.39 0.90 8.23
CA GLU A 62 8.47 -0.55 8.42
C GLU A 62 9.78 -0.95 9.10
N ALA A 63 9.72 -1.86 10.06
CA ALA A 63 10.88 -2.38 10.73
C ALA A 63 11.66 -3.36 9.83
N TYR A 64 13.01 -3.29 9.85
CA TYR A 64 13.81 -4.27 9.11
C TYR A 64 13.52 -5.69 9.59
N PRO A 65 13.29 -6.67 8.70
CA PRO A 65 13.03 -8.06 9.08
C PRO A 65 14.21 -8.65 9.87
N SER A 66 13.99 -8.94 11.13
CA SER A 66 14.95 -9.58 12.01
C SER A 66 14.21 -10.44 13.05
N ALA A 67 14.93 -11.31 13.75
CA ALA A 67 14.32 -12.07 14.84
C ALA A 67 13.83 -11.16 15.96
N GLU A 68 14.54 -10.04 16.21
CA GLU A 68 14.19 -9.04 17.23
C GLU A 68 12.91 -8.28 16.84
N SER A 69 12.84 -7.70 15.63
CA SER A 69 11.67 -6.95 15.16
C SER A 69 10.43 -7.85 15.04
N LEU A 70 10.62 -9.10 14.57
CA LEU A 70 9.55 -10.09 14.51
C LEU A 70 9.05 -10.46 15.92
N GLY A 71 9.97 -10.66 16.89
CA GLY A 71 9.61 -10.91 18.28
C GLY A 71 8.80 -9.75 18.88
N ALA A 72 9.25 -8.53 18.73
CA ALA A 72 8.55 -7.33 19.21
C ALA A 72 7.15 -7.19 18.56
N LEU A 73 7.02 -7.49 17.26
CA LEU A 73 5.74 -7.45 16.56
C LEU A 73 4.76 -8.51 17.13
N ILE A 74 5.24 -9.72 17.39
CA ILE A 74 4.44 -10.82 17.97
C ILE A 74 4.05 -10.50 19.43
N ASP A 75 4.96 -9.97 20.23
CA ASP A 75 4.67 -9.57 21.61
C ASP A 75 3.58 -8.50 21.67
N ALA A 76 3.61 -7.55 20.74
CA ALA A 76 2.56 -6.55 20.60
C ALA A 76 1.24 -7.12 20.06
N ASN A 77 1.30 -8.20 19.24
CA ASN A 77 0.18 -8.81 18.54
C ASN A 77 0.22 -10.35 18.65
N PRO A 78 -0.07 -10.94 19.82
CA PRO A 78 0.15 -12.38 20.07
C PRO A 78 -0.58 -13.33 19.10
N ALA A 79 -1.72 -12.89 18.53
CA ALA A 79 -2.46 -13.67 17.57
C ALA A 79 -1.67 -13.95 16.26
N LEU A 80 -0.68 -13.10 15.91
CA LEU A 80 0.21 -13.35 14.78
C LEU A 80 1.09 -14.57 15.01
N GLY A 81 1.58 -14.77 16.23
CA GLY A 81 2.55 -15.82 16.55
C GLY A 81 1.97 -17.24 16.54
N ALA A 82 0.65 -17.39 16.61
CA ALA A 82 -0.01 -18.70 16.82
C ALA A 82 0.26 -19.74 15.73
N SER A 83 0.65 -19.32 14.53
CA SER A 83 0.86 -20.23 13.38
C SER A 83 2.13 -19.91 12.58
N LEU A 84 3.01 -19.05 13.08
CA LEU A 84 4.24 -18.68 12.37
C LEU A 84 5.30 -19.79 12.50
N PRO A 85 6.05 -20.07 11.40
CA PRO A 85 7.28 -20.83 11.47
C PRO A 85 8.33 -20.10 12.34
N PRO A 86 9.43 -20.78 12.73
CA PRO A 86 10.51 -20.16 13.47
C PRO A 86 11.08 -18.93 12.74
N PRO A 87 11.60 -17.93 13.48
CA PRO A 87 12.21 -16.72 12.88
C PRO A 87 13.29 -17.02 11.83
N THR A 88 14.05 -18.12 12.02
CA THR A 88 15.08 -18.58 11.07
C THR A 88 14.52 -18.95 9.68
N VAL A 89 13.22 -19.22 9.59
CA VAL A 89 12.52 -19.49 8.31
C VAL A 89 11.82 -18.24 7.81
N VAL A 90 11.12 -17.51 8.70
CA VAL A 90 10.28 -16.36 8.33
C VAL A 90 11.11 -15.15 7.89
N VAL A 91 12.20 -14.86 8.63
CA VAL A 91 13.02 -13.65 8.36
C VAL A 91 13.62 -13.65 6.94
N PRO A 92 14.29 -14.73 6.48
CA PRO A 92 14.78 -14.78 5.10
C PRO A 92 13.68 -14.63 4.04
N LEU A 93 12.49 -15.19 4.27
CA LEU A 93 11.35 -15.04 3.34
C LEU A 93 10.88 -13.57 3.26
N LEU A 94 10.82 -12.88 4.40
CA LEU A 94 10.47 -11.45 4.43
C LEU A 94 11.53 -10.59 3.74
N GLU A 95 12.82 -10.85 4.00
CA GLU A 95 13.89 -10.12 3.32
C GLU A 95 13.83 -10.32 1.80
N ASP A 96 13.60 -11.55 1.35
CA ASP A 96 13.50 -11.85 -0.08
C ASP A 96 12.23 -11.26 -0.71
N ALA A 97 11.10 -11.24 0.01
CA ALA A 97 9.89 -10.58 -0.43
C ALA A 97 10.11 -9.07 -0.63
N TRP A 98 10.76 -8.40 0.32
CA TRP A 98 11.08 -6.99 0.20
C TRP A 98 12.13 -6.71 -0.89
N ARG A 99 13.14 -7.57 -1.08
CA ARG A 99 14.06 -7.45 -2.22
C ARG A 99 13.33 -7.50 -3.55
N ALA A 100 12.41 -8.45 -3.70
CA ALA A 100 11.59 -8.59 -4.89
C ALA A 100 10.69 -7.35 -5.10
N TYR A 101 10.07 -6.85 -4.03
CA TYR A 101 9.24 -5.64 -4.06
C TYR A 101 10.03 -4.42 -4.56
N HIS A 102 11.17 -4.13 -3.95
CA HIS A 102 12.00 -2.98 -4.35
C HIS A 102 12.60 -3.13 -5.75
N ALA A 103 12.79 -4.36 -6.22
CA ALA A 103 13.25 -4.63 -7.58
C ALA A 103 12.15 -4.51 -8.66
N GLY A 104 10.87 -4.43 -8.26
CA GLY A 104 9.74 -4.44 -9.19
C GLY A 104 9.27 -5.84 -9.60
N ASP A 105 9.80 -6.89 -8.98
CA ASP A 105 9.37 -8.26 -9.18
C ASP A 105 8.12 -8.55 -8.31
N PHE A 106 7.03 -7.78 -8.57
CA PHE A 106 5.85 -7.74 -7.69
C PHE A 106 5.15 -9.09 -7.51
N ALA A 107 5.13 -9.94 -8.54
CA ALA A 107 4.56 -11.29 -8.42
C ALA A 107 5.37 -12.16 -7.43
N ASP A 108 6.70 -12.13 -7.53
CA ASP A 108 7.61 -12.85 -6.63
C ASP A 108 7.52 -12.29 -5.20
N ALA A 109 7.40 -10.96 -5.05
CA ALA A 109 7.19 -10.32 -3.75
C ALA A 109 5.90 -10.81 -3.06
N VAL A 110 4.80 -10.95 -3.82
CA VAL A 110 3.54 -11.51 -3.30
C VAL A 110 3.74 -12.96 -2.87
N ASP A 111 4.32 -13.81 -3.73
CA ASP A 111 4.47 -15.23 -3.44
C ASP A 111 5.36 -15.49 -2.22
N ARG A 112 6.49 -14.79 -2.10
CA ARG A 112 7.40 -14.87 -0.94
C ARG A 112 6.78 -14.34 0.34
N GLY A 113 6.07 -13.21 0.25
CA GLY A 113 5.37 -12.65 1.40
C GLY A 113 4.28 -13.60 1.91
N LEU A 114 3.48 -14.20 1.02
CA LEU A 114 2.48 -15.20 1.41
C LEU A 114 3.13 -16.44 2.05
N ALA A 115 4.29 -16.87 1.56
CA ALA A 115 5.05 -17.97 2.14
C ALA A 115 5.56 -17.67 3.56
N ALA A 116 5.80 -16.40 3.90
CA ALA A 116 6.16 -15.95 5.26
C ALA A 116 4.95 -15.93 6.22
N GLY A 117 3.73 -16.21 5.74
CA GLY A 117 2.51 -16.21 6.53
C GLY A 117 1.95 -14.83 6.83
N PRO A 118 1.16 -14.66 7.92
CA PRO A 118 0.47 -13.39 8.19
C PRO A 118 1.39 -12.17 8.27
N VAL A 119 2.63 -12.32 8.72
CA VAL A 119 3.60 -11.22 8.81
C VAL A 119 4.11 -10.76 7.45
N GLY A 120 4.03 -11.59 6.42
CA GLY A 120 4.37 -11.24 5.04
C GLY A 120 3.22 -10.59 4.25
N LEU A 121 2.02 -10.50 4.83
CA LEU A 121 0.87 -9.90 4.15
C LEU A 121 1.06 -8.41 3.87
N VAL A 122 1.86 -7.67 4.66
CA VAL A 122 2.13 -6.25 4.40
C VAL A 122 2.87 -6.09 3.07
N VAL A 123 3.97 -6.80 2.86
CA VAL A 123 4.73 -6.72 1.60
C VAL A 123 3.92 -7.29 0.43
N SER A 124 3.18 -8.39 0.63
CA SER A 124 2.31 -8.96 -0.41
C SER A 124 1.20 -8.01 -0.84
N ALA A 125 0.53 -7.38 0.12
CA ALA A 125 -0.54 -6.42 -0.14
C ALA A 125 -0.02 -5.17 -0.87
N ARG A 126 1.14 -4.63 -0.45
CA ARG A 126 1.78 -3.51 -1.15
C ARG A 126 2.13 -3.88 -2.60
N ALA A 127 2.80 -5.02 -2.80
CA ALA A 127 3.19 -5.47 -4.13
C ALA A 127 1.98 -5.65 -5.06
N ALA A 128 0.92 -6.29 -4.57
CA ALA A 128 -0.30 -6.50 -5.35
C ALA A 128 -1.03 -5.17 -5.64
N ALA A 129 -1.10 -4.25 -4.67
CA ALA A 129 -1.73 -2.94 -4.86
C ALA A 129 -0.95 -2.07 -5.86
N VAL A 130 0.39 -2.07 -5.79
CA VAL A 130 1.27 -1.35 -6.73
C VAL A 130 1.13 -1.94 -8.13
N TYR A 131 1.20 -3.26 -8.27
CA TYR A 131 0.98 -3.92 -9.58
C TYR A 131 -0.37 -3.55 -10.18
N ALA A 132 -1.44 -3.67 -9.40
CA ALA A 132 -2.79 -3.35 -9.85
C ALA A 132 -2.95 -1.86 -10.26
N ALA A 133 -2.28 -0.94 -9.55
CA ALA A 133 -2.40 0.49 -9.81
C ALA A 133 -1.59 0.96 -11.03
N HIS A 134 -0.39 0.39 -11.25
CA HIS A 134 0.55 0.91 -12.24
C HIS A 134 0.74 0.01 -13.46
N LEU A 135 0.51 -1.30 -13.36
CA LEU A 135 0.90 -2.25 -14.40
C LEU A 135 -0.24 -3.10 -14.96
N GLU A 136 -1.36 -3.27 -14.23
CA GLU A 136 -2.50 -4.04 -14.72
C GLU A 136 -3.42 -3.17 -15.58
N GLU A 137 -3.54 -3.50 -16.86
CA GLU A 137 -4.35 -2.77 -17.82
C GLU A 137 -5.81 -3.26 -17.85
N ASP A 138 -6.05 -4.53 -17.53
CA ASP A 138 -7.40 -5.08 -17.49
C ASP A 138 -8.14 -4.64 -16.23
N GLU A 139 -9.18 -3.81 -16.38
CA GLU A 139 -9.95 -3.25 -15.27
C GLU A 139 -10.59 -4.34 -14.39
N SER A 140 -11.08 -5.42 -14.99
CA SER A 140 -11.73 -6.51 -14.23
C SER A 140 -10.72 -7.24 -13.36
N ARG A 141 -9.52 -7.52 -13.90
CA ARG A 141 -8.42 -8.13 -13.16
C ARG A 141 -7.89 -7.21 -12.08
N ARG A 142 -7.77 -5.91 -12.36
CA ARG A 142 -7.39 -4.90 -11.37
C ARG A 142 -8.33 -4.89 -10.18
N VAL A 143 -9.63 -4.87 -10.44
CA VAL A 143 -10.68 -4.91 -9.40
C VAL A 143 -10.62 -6.23 -8.62
N GLU A 144 -10.40 -7.37 -9.28
CA GLU A 144 -10.28 -8.69 -8.63
C GLU A 144 -9.07 -8.71 -7.68
N ILE A 145 -7.89 -8.30 -8.16
CA ILE A 145 -6.66 -8.24 -7.33
C ILE A 145 -6.89 -7.34 -6.10
N LEU A 146 -7.41 -6.14 -6.29
CA LEU A 146 -7.61 -5.19 -5.20
C LEU A 146 -8.65 -5.68 -4.19
N ARG A 147 -9.71 -6.37 -4.63
CA ARG A 147 -10.69 -6.99 -3.73
C ARG A 147 -10.04 -8.05 -2.85
N ASP A 148 -9.23 -8.94 -3.42
CA ASP A 148 -8.55 -10.00 -2.68
C ASP A 148 -7.56 -9.43 -1.66
N VAL A 149 -6.86 -8.33 -2.02
CA VAL A 149 -6.00 -7.58 -1.10
C VAL A 149 -6.81 -6.97 0.06
N VAL A 150 -7.96 -6.36 -0.22
CA VAL A 150 -8.85 -5.80 0.82
C VAL A 150 -9.29 -6.87 1.81
N GLU A 151 -9.72 -8.05 1.34
CA GLU A 151 -10.15 -9.15 2.20
C GLU A 151 -9.00 -9.67 3.08
N SER A 152 -7.81 -9.82 2.50
CA SER A 152 -6.60 -10.25 3.22
C SER A 152 -6.21 -9.24 4.30
N CYS A 153 -6.19 -7.94 3.98
CA CYS A 153 -5.85 -6.88 4.91
C CYS A 153 -6.90 -6.74 6.04
N ALA A 154 -8.20 -6.90 5.72
CA ALA A 154 -9.27 -6.90 6.73
C ALA A 154 -9.10 -8.02 7.77
N SER A 155 -8.50 -9.14 7.37
CA SER A 155 -8.16 -10.23 8.27
C SER A 155 -6.88 -9.95 9.05
N LEU A 156 -5.87 -9.36 8.40
CA LEU A 156 -4.61 -9.00 9.04
C LEU A 156 -4.78 -8.04 10.21
N VAL A 157 -5.60 -6.99 10.07
CA VAL A 157 -5.81 -6.01 11.14
C VAL A 157 -6.50 -6.59 12.38
N LYS A 158 -7.19 -7.73 12.25
CA LYS A 158 -7.74 -8.48 13.40
C LYS A 158 -6.67 -9.26 14.14
N LEU A 159 -5.67 -9.78 13.41
CA LEU A 159 -4.52 -10.50 13.99
C LEU A 159 -3.48 -9.55 14.56
N ALA A 160 -3.31 -8.37 13.93
CA ALA A 160 -2.28 -7.40 14.26
C ALA A 160 -2.85 -5.99 14.49
N PRO A 161 -3.75 -5.78 15.48
CA PRO A 161 -4.41 -4.50 15.71
C PRO A 161 -3.46 -3.37 16.18
N LYS A 162 -2.23 -3.71 16.58
CA LYS A 162 -1.20 -2.75 17.00
C LYS A 162 -0.06 -2.58 15.99
N TRP A 163 -0.22 -3.05 14.76
CA TRP A 163 0.78 -2.89 13.69
C TRP A 163 0.32 -1.81 12.71
N ALA A 164 0.99 -0.66 12.70
CA ALA A 164 0.60 0.50 11.87
C ALA A 164 0.52 0.14 10.39
N ASN A 165 1.51 -0.60 9.87
CA ASN A 165 1.53 -1.00 8.47
C ASN A 165 0.40 -1.96 8.08
N ALA A 166 -0.13 -2.78 8.99
CA ALA A 166 -1.33 -3.58 8.72
C ALA A 166 -2.55 -2.69 8.42
N TRP A 167 -2.73 -1.62 9.20
CA TRP A 167 -3.79 -0.64 8.97
C TRP A 167 -3.55 0.20 7.72
N TYR A 168 -2.29 0.61 7.48
CA TYR A 168 -1.94 1.37 6.29
C TYR A 168 -2.22 0.59 4.99
N VAL A 169 -1.74 -0.66 4.86
CA VAL A 169 -2.00 -1.45 3.66
C VAL A 169 -3.48 -1.77 3.45
N TYR A 170 -4.25 -1.88 4.54
CA TYR A 170 -5.70 -1.99 4.45
C TYR A 170 -6.33 -0.70 3.88
N GLY A 171 -5.91 0.47 4.36
CA GLY A 171 -6.35 1.76 3.84
C GLY A 171 -5.96 1.98 2.38
N LEU A 172 -4.72 1.63 2.01
CA LEU A 172 -4.23 1.64 0.63
C LEU A 172 -5.10 0.77 -0.28
N ALA A 173 -5.34 -0.48 0.11
CA ALA A 173 -6.16 -1.41 -0.66
C ALA A 173 -7.61 -0.93 -0.83
N LEU A 174 -8.24 -0.46 0.24
CA LEU A 174 -9.60 0.11 0.21
C LEU A 174 -9.67 1.35 -0.70
N GLY A 175 -8.69 2.25 -0.60
CA GLY A 175 -8.60 3.44 -1.43
C GLY A 175 -8.50 3.07 -2.91
N ARG A 176 -7.51 2.24 -3.28
CA ARG A 176 -7.32 1.79 -4.67
C ARG A 176 -8.52 0.99 -5.19
N TYR A 177 -9.13 0.12 -4.39
CA TYR A 177 -10.34 -0.60 -4.79
C TYR A 177 -11.51 0.36 -5.03
N SER A 178 -11.73 1.35 -4.14
CA SER A 178 -12.81 2.32 -4.28
C SER A 178 -12.70 3.22 -5.52
N GLN A 179 -11.46 3.49 -5.96
CA GLN A 179 -11.19 4.24 -7.20
C GLN A 179 -11.54 3.45 -8.47
N ASN A 180 -11.57 2.12 -8.39
CA ASN A 180 -11.78 1.21 -9.52
C ASN A 180 -13.20 0.61 -9.59
N ILE A 181 -14.12 1.06 -8.75
CA ILE A 181 -15.55 0.67 -8.78
C ILE A 181 -16.43 1.92 -8.90
N SER A 182 -17.72 1.73 -9.25
CA SER A 182 -18.62 2.87 -9.34
C SER A 182 -18.78 3.58 -7.99
N VAL A 183 -18.95 4.91 -8.00
CA VAL A 183 -19.16 5.74 -6.80
C VAL A 183 -20.34 5.21 -5.99
N VAL A 184 -21.44 4.83 -6.65
CA VAL A 184 -22.63 4.28 -6.00
C VAL A 184 -22.29 3.00 -5.22
N ARG A 185 -21.49 2.11 -5.82
CA ARG A 185 -21.07 0.86 -5.17
C ARG A 185 -20.12 1.14 -3.99
N ALA A 186 -19.16 2.05 -4.15
CA ALA A 186 -18.24 2.44 -3.09
C ALA A 186 -18.98 3.03 -1.88
N LEU A 187 -19.98 3.89 -2.13
CA LEU A 187 -20.83 4.48 -1.09
C LEU A 187 -21.71 3.43 -0.40
N ALA A 188 -22.37 2.55 -1.15
CA ALA A 188 -23.21 1.49 -0.62
C ALA A 188 -22.44 0.50 0.27
N GLN A 189 -21.14 0.31 0.02
CA GLN A 189 -20.24 -0.52 0.82
C GLN A 189 -19.58 0.22 2.00
N GLY A 190 -19.88 1.51 2.17
CA GLY A 190 -19.36 2.32 3.28
C GLY A 190 -17.86 2.60 3.23
N PHE A 191 -17.23 2.46 2.05
CA PHE A 191 -15.78 2.62 1.92
C PHE A 191 -15.30 4.03 2.26
N GLY A 192 -16.10 5.07 1.98
CA GLY A 192 -15.73 6.45 2.30
C GLY A 192 -15.35 6.64 3.77
N GLY A 193 -16.19 6.21 4.70
CA GLY A 193 -15.88 6.30 6.14
C GLY A 193 -14.73 5.37 6.56
N ARG A 194 -14.71 4.17 6.00
CA ARG A 194 -13.75 3.13 6.38
C ARG A 194 -12.31 3.46 5.98
N VAL A 195 -12.07 4.01 4.78
CA VAL A 195 -10.72 4.44 4.35
C VAL A 195 -10.15 5.43 5.36
N ARG A 196 -10.94 6.44 5.76
CA ARG A 196 -10.51 7.42 6.75
C ARG A 196 -10.19 6.78 8.09
N GLU A 197 -11.08 5.96 8.61
CA GLU A 197 -10.93 5.30 9.92
C GLU A 197 -9.62 4.47 9.99
N VAL A 198 -9.36 3.64 8.98
CA VAL A 198 -8.20 2.75 8.99
C VAL A 198 -6.88 3.52 8.85
N LEU A 199 -6.83 4.58 8.02
CA LEU A 199 -5.64 5.42 7.87
C LEU A 199 -5.39 6.27 9.12
N GLN A 200 -6.44 6.81 9.76
CA GLN A 200 -6.31 7.47 11.07
C GLN A 200 -5.78 6.52 12.13
N ARG A 201 -6.17 5.24 12.08
CA ARG A 201 -5.64 4.23 12.99
C ARG A 201 -4.15 3.97 12.74
N ALA A 202 -3.70 3.92 11.49
CA ALA A 202 -2.28 3.79 11.15
C ALA A 202 -1.47 4.95 11.72
N ILE A 203 -1.90 6.20 11.53
CA ILE A 203 -1.24 7.39 12.07
C ILE A 203 -1.27 7.42 13.61
N ALA A 204 -2.37 6.99 14.23
CA ALA A 204 -2.43 6.92 15.70
C ALA A 204 -1.43 5.92 16.30
N LEU A 205 -1.05 4.88 15.55
CA LEU A 205 -0.06 3.89 15.95
C LEU A 205 1.37 4.33 15.60
N GLU A 206 1.56 5.04 14.49
CA GLU A 206 2.83 5.58 14.03
C GLU A 206 2.63 7.00 13.47
N PRO A 207 2.79 8.05 14.29
CA PRO A 207 2.57 9.43 13.85
C PRO A 207 3.51 9.91 12.73
N ALA A 208 4.67 9.27 12.57
CA ALA A 208 5.64 9.57 11.52
C ALA A 208 5.40 8.78 10.22
N HIS A 209 4.24 8.15 10.05
CA HIS A 209 3.89 7.38 8.86
C HIS A 209 3.45 8.30 7.71
N ALA A 210 4.43 8.78 6.91
CA ALA A 210 4.17 9.72 5.80
C ALA A 210 3.16 9.17 4.77
N ASP A 211 3.28 7.89 4.40
CA ASP A 211 2.39 7.28 3.40
C ASP A 211 0.92 7.21 3.88
N ALA A 212 0.68 7.08 5.19
CA ALA A 212 -0.68 7.14 5.73
C ALA A 212 -1.25 8.56 5.69
N HIS A 213 -0.42 9.57 5.89
CA HIS A 213 -0.81 10.97 5.66
C HIS A 213 -1.13 11.21 4.18
N VAL A 214 -0.32 10.74 3.23
CA VAL A 214 -0.66 10.77 1.79
C VAL A 214 -2.04 10.16 1.55
N GLY A 215 -2.28 8.96 2.08
CA GLY A 215 -3.56 8.28 1.92
C GLY A 215 -4.76 9.10 2.41
N LEU A 216 -4.62 9.82 3.56
CA LEU A 216 -5.67 10.71 4.06
C LEU A 216 -5.83 11.95 3.20
N GLY A 217 -4.75 12.57 2.73
CA GLY A 217 -4.80 13.69 1.80
C GLY A 217 -5.56 13.33 0.52
N VAL A 218 -5.21 12.18 -0.09
CA VAL A 218 -5.91 11.61 -1.26
C VAL A 218 -7.38 11.35 -0.95
N TYR A 219 -7.68 10.72 0.20
CA TYR A 219 -9.07 10.47 0.62
C TYR A 219 -9.91 11.76 0.63
N HIS A 220 -9.40 12.81 1.28
CA HIS A 220 -10.12 14.08 1.37
C HIS A 220 -10.37 14.71 -0.01
N ALA A 221 -9.37 14.71 -0.89
CA ALA A 221 -9.46 15.25 -2.24
C ALA A 221 -10.43 14.47 -3.12
N GLU A 222 -10.33 13.14 -3.14
CA GLU A 222 -11.18 12.24 -3.94
C GLU A 222 -12.67 12.34 -3.54
N VAL A 223 -12.96 12.41 -2.24
CA VAL A 223 -14.34 12.55 -1.77
C VAL A 223 -14.91 13.92 -2.17
N ILE A 224 -14.11 14.98 -2.04
CA ILE A 224 -14.53 16.33 -2.47
C ILE A 224 -14.83 16.37 -3.96
N ASP A 225 -13.96 15.79 -4.79
CA ASP A 225 -14.15 15.71 -6.24
C ASP A 225 -15.44 14.97 -6.62
N LYS A 226 -15.71 13.83 -5.97
CA LYS A 226 -16.83 12.96 -6.32
C LYS A 226 -18.19 13.43 -5.85
N VAL A 227 -18.29 14.08 -4.69
CA VAL A 227 -19.59 14.45 -4.09
C VAL A 227 -19.75 15.95 -3.82
N GLY A 228 -18.73 16.74 -4.11
CA GLY A 228 -18.69 18.19 -3.85
C GLY A 228 -18.39 18.51 -2.38
N VAL A 229 -17.88 19.73 -2.15
CA VAL A 229 -17.33 20.19 -0.86
C VAL A 229 -18.31 20.05 0.30
N MET A 230 -19.58 20.46 0.09
CA MET A 230 -20.59 20.49 1.17
C MET A 230 -20.97 19.07 1.59
N MET A 231 -21.27 18.17 0.64
CA MET A 231 -21.64 16.80 0.92
C MET A 231 -20.45 16.01 1.50
N ALA A 232 -19.24 16.26 0.99
CA ALA A 232 -18.00 15.68 1.49
C ALA A 232 -17.81 16.00 2.98
N ALA A 233 -18.01 17.24 3.40
CA ALA A 233 -17.85 17.68 4.78
C ALA A 233 -18.93 17.08 5.70
N LEU A 234 -20.19 17.17 5.30
CA LEU A 234 -21.32 16.75 6.14
C LEU A 234 -21.42 15.23 6.32
N THR A 235 -21.14 14.46 5.27
CA THR A 235 -21.37 13.00 5.27
C THR A 235 -20.11 12.21 5.57
N TYR A 236 -18.95 12.67 5.07
CA TYR A 236 -17.70 11.91 5.11
C TYR A 236 -16.62 12.58 5.96
N GLY A 237 -16.87 13.81 6.44
CA GLY A 237 -15.88 14.60 7.16
C GLY A 237 -14.65 14.97 6.31
N ALA A 238 -14.80 14.97 4.97
CA ALA A 238 -13.72 15.34 4.07
C ALA A 238 -13.70 16.86 3.87
N ARG A 239 -12.53 17.48 4.00
CA ARG A 239 -12.35 18.94 4.00
C ARG A 239 -11.12 19.33 3.19
N ARG A 240 -11.16 20.54 2.58
CA ARG A 240 -10.06 21.09 1.78
C ARG A 240 -8.80 21.38 2.60
N ASP A 241 -8.97 21.94 3.80
CA ASP A 241 -7.87 22.21 4.71
C ASP A 241 -7.12 20.94 5.11
N ALA A 242 -7.85 19.84 5.34
CA ALA A 242 -7.26 18.54 5.65
C ALA A 242 -6.42 17.95 4.49
N VAL A 243 -6.77 18.27 3.22
CA VAL A 243 -5.90 17.90 2.07
C VAL A 243 -4.52 18.52 2.26
N THR A 244 -4.47 19.84 2.45
CA THR A 244 -3.20 20.55 2.62
C THR A 244 -2.46 20.09 3.88
N GLU A 245 -3.15 20.00 5.02
CA GLU A 245 -2.58 19.57 6.31
C GLU A 245 -1.86 18.22 6.19
N HIS A 246 -2.51 17.22 5.61
CA HIS A 246 -1.94 15.88 5.49
C HIS A 246 -0.77 15.83 4.51
N PHE A 247 -0.85 16.50 3.36
CA PHE A 247 0.28 16.52 2.43
C PHE A 247 1.47 17.31 2.94
N GLU A 248 1.27 18.42 3.64
CA GLU A 248 2.37 19.15 4.28
C GLU A 248 3.03 18.30 5.40
N ALA A 249 2.24 17.57 6.19
CA ALA A 249 2.77 16.63 7.15
C ALA A 249 3.59 15.51 6.48
N ALA A 250 3.06 14.89 5.40
CA ALA A 250 3.77 13.87 4.64
C ALA A 250 5.08 14.41 4.04
N ARG A 251 5.04 15.61 3.46
CA ARG A 251 6.21 16.29 2.88
C ARG A 251 7.27 16.62 3.93
N ALA A 252 6.88 17.05 5.11
CA ALA A 252 7.81 17.27 6.21
C ALA A 252 8.52 15.98 6.65
N LEU A 253 7.79 14.84 6.68
CA LEU A 253 8.33 13.53 7.04
C LEU A 253 9.20 12.92 5.93
N HIS A 254 8.81 13.10 4.66
CA HIS A 254 9.49 12.51 3.50
C HIS A 254 9.56 13.50 2.32
N PRO A 255 10.41 14.54 2.38
CA PRO A 255 10.40 15.66 1.41
C PRO A 255 10.84 15.30 -0.02
N GLN A 256 11.55 14.20 -0.21
CA GLN A 256 12.05 13.72 -1.50
C GLN A 256 11.30 12.48 -2.01
N SER A 257 10.08 12.26 -1.55
CA SER A 257 9.25 11.14 -1.99
C SER A 257 8.46 11.53 -3.24
N PRO A 258 8.67 10.85 -4.38
CA PRO A 258 7.91 11.17 -5.59
C PRO A 258 6.41 10.96 -5.40
N VAL A 259 5.98 9.91 -4.67
CA VAL A 259 4.55 9.67 -4.40
C VAL A 259 3.92 10.77 -3.55
N VAL A 260 4.63 11.29 -2.53
CA VAL A 260 4.13 12.42 -1.71
C VAL A 260 3.86 13.62 -2.59
N LEU A 261 4.83 13.96 -3.47
CA LEU A 261 4.74 15.14 -4.33
C LEU A 261 3.68 14.95 -5.43
N ALA A 262 3.71 13.85 -6.18
CA ALA A 262 2.79 13.61 -7.28
C ALA A 262 1.32 13.50 -6.80
N GLU A 263 1.06 12.77 -5.71
CA GLU A 263 -0.29 12.70 -5.14
C GLU A 263 -0.73 14.05 -4.52
N TYR A 264 0.19 14.87 -4.01
CA TYR A 264 -0.13 16.23 -3.56
C TYR A 264 -0.56 17.13 -4.72
N ALA A 265 0.19 17.11 -5.82
CA ALA A 265 -0.14 17.86 -7.03
C ALA A 265 -1.53 17.48 -7.55
N ARG A 266 -1.77 16.18 -7.77
CA ARG A 266 -3.04 15.65 -8.23
C ARG A 266 -4.19 16.00 -7.26
N SER A 267 -4.00 15.79 -5.97
CA SER A 267 -5.02 16.07 -4.95
C SER A 267 -5.34 17.56 -4.82
N THR A 268 -4.37 18.42 -5.11
CA THR A 268 -4.59 19.88 -5.18
C THR A 268 -5.59 20.21 -6.30
N LEU A 269 -5.44 19.62 -7.48
CA LEU A 269 -6.38 19.82 -8.60
C LEU A 269 -7.77 19.27 -8.28
N LEU A 270 -7.87 18.09 -7.68
CA LEU A 270 -9.16 17.48 -7.30
C LEU A 270 -9.93 18.31 -6.26
N ALA A 271 -9.23 18.84 -5.26
CA ALA A 271 -9.88 19.54 -4.16
C ALA A 271 -10.17 21.01 -4.46
N PHE A 272 -9.31 21.69 -5.22
CA PHE A 272 -9.35 23.15 -5.40
C PHE A 272 -9.63 23.56 -6.85
N GLY A 273 -9.49 22.65 -7.81
CA GLY A 273 -9.78 22.87 -9.23
C GLY A 273 -8.64 23.56 -9.99
N VAL A 274 -8.95 23.96 -11.23
CA VAL A 274 -7.99 24.50 -12.19
C VAL A 274 -7.30 25.81 -11.77
N SER A 275 -7.85 26.53 -10.79
CA SER A 275 -7.20 27.72 -10.23
C SER A 275 -5.84 27.42 -9.61
N GLU A 276 -5.60 26.18 -9.18
CA GLU A 276 -4.35 25.73 -8.58
C GLU A 276 -3.40 25.02 -9.58
N LEU A 277 -3.73 25.07 -10.88
CA LEU A 277 -2.95 24.37 -11.92
C LEU A 277 -1.45 24.74 -11.88
N GLY A 278 -1.13 26.02 -11.73
CA GLY A 278 0.27 26.45 -11.66
C GLY A 278 1.01 25.96 -10.41
N LYS A 279 0.29 25.75 -9.28
CA LYS A 279 0.87 25.13 -8.09
C LYS A 279 1.07 23.63 -8.31
N ALA A 280 0.08 22.96 -8.87
CA ALA A 280 0.13 21.52 -9.14
C ALA A 280 1.28 21.17 -10.10
N HIS A 281 1.43 21.89 -11.20
CA HIS A 281 2.53 21.69 -12.14
C HIS A 281 3.91 21.81 -11.47
N ARG A 282 4.14 22.85 -10.66
CA ARG A 282 5.42 22.98 -9.93
C ARG A 282 5.70 21.78 -9.01
N ILE A 283 4.67 21.23 -8.38
CA ILE A 283 4.85 20.07 -7.49
C ILE A 283 5.07 18.79 -8.32
N PHE A 284 4.43 18.64 -9.49
CA PHE A 284 4.74 17.55 -10.42
C PHE A 284 6.17 17.63 -10.94
N ASP A 285 6.67 18.85 -11.29
CA ASP A 285 8.07 19.06 -11.67
C ASP A 285 9.04 18.63 -10.56
N GLU A 286 8.74 18.95 -9.29
CA GLU A 286 9.51 18.49 -8.14
C GLU A 286 9.48 16.95 -8.01
N ALA A 287 8.32 16.32 -8.24
CA ALA A 287 8.19 14.86 -8.20
C ALA A 287 9.02 14.19 -9.33
N ALA A 288 8.92 14.72 -10.55
CA ALA A 288 9.66 14.26 -11.72
C ALA A 288 11.19 14.39 -11.55
N ALA A 289 11.65 15.39 -10.79
CA ALA A 289 13.06 15.60 -10.49
C ALA A 289 13.62 14.68 -9.38
N CYS A 290 12.78 13.90 -8.70
CA CYS A 290 13.21 12.98 -7.64
C CYS A 290 14.13 11.87 -8.20
N GLN A 291 15.07 11.42 -7.36
CA GLN A 291 15.95 10.29 -7.68
C GLN A 291 15.38 9.00 -7.06
N PRO A 292 14.76 8.11 -7.87
CA PRO A 292 14.10 6.94 -7.35
C PRO A 292 15.08 5.96 -6.71
N ALA A 293 14.74 5.46 -5.52
CA ALA A 293 15.51 4.45 -4.80
C ALA A 293 15.08 3.03 -5.16
N ASP A 294 13.83 2.85 -5.56
CA ASP A 294 13.29 1.54 -5.89
C ASP A 294 12.33 1.59 -7.10
N ALA A 295 11.79 0.43 -7.44
CA ALA A 295 10.88 0.30 -8.57
C ALA A 295 9.58 1.08 -8.39
N LEU A 296 9.03 1.18 -7.16
CA LEU A 296 7.83 1.98 -6.92
C LEU A 296 8.10 3.46 -7.11
N GLU A 297 9.15 4.00 -6.48
CA GLU A 297 9.54 5.41 -6.67
C GLU A 297 9.80 5.73 -8.15
N ARG A 298 10.34 4.76 -8.94
CA ARG A 298 10.49 4.94 -10.38
C ARG A 298 9.15 5.05 -11.10
N LEU A 299 8.17 4.21 -10.76
CA LEU A 299 6.83 4.31 -11.34
C LEU A 299 6.17 5.66 -11.02
N ASP A 300 6.36 6.16 -9.80
CA ASP A 300 5.81 7.45 -9.38
C ASP A 300 6.49 8.63 -10.10
N VAL A 301 7.82 8.57 -10.33
CA VAL A 301 8.56 9.58 -11.14
C VAL A 301 8.07 9.57 -12.58
N GLU A 302 7.91 8.40 -13.20
CA GLU A 302 7.42 8.28 -14.58
C GLU A 302 5.98 8.78 -14.72
N TRP A 303 5.14 8.50 -13.71
CA TRP A 303 3.81 9.07 -13.67
C TRP A 303 3.86 10.60 -13.61
N ALA A 304 4.69 11.19 -12.73
CA ALA A 304 4.82 12.63 -12.63
C ALA A 304 5.33 13.28 -13.92
N LEU A 305 6.28 12.64 -14.63
CA LEU A 305 6.76 13.10 -15.95
C LEU A 305 5.63 13.15 -16.98
N GLY A 306 4.74 12.15 -17.00
CA GLY A 306 3.58 12.14 -17.90
C GLY A 306 2.54 13.23 -17.61
N GLU A 307 2.52 13.79 -16.40
CA GLU A 307 1.60 14.89 -16.04
C GLU A 307 2.20 16.29 -16.37
N THR A 308 3.49 16.36 -16.71
CA THR A 308 4.18 17.61 -17.07
C THR A 308 4.35 17.80 -18.57
N GLU A 309 4.14 16.78 -19.41
CA GLU A 309 4.12 16.84 -20.86
C GLU A 309 2.77 17.34 -21.41
#